data_768d5ae65f6736386094f5541a86d1bb
#
_entry.id   768d5ae65f6736386094f5541a86d1bb
#
_cell.length_a   1.000
_cell.length_b   1.000
_cell.length_c   1.000
_cell.angle_alpha   90.00
_cell.angle_beta   90.00
_cell.angle_gamma   90.00
#
_symmetry.space_group_name_H-M   'P 1'
#
loop_
_entity.id
_entity.type
_entity.pdbx_description
1 polymer ?
#
loop_
_entity_poly.entity_id
_entity_poly.type
_entity_poly.pdbx_seq_one_letter_code
_entity_poly.pdbx_strand_id
1 'polypeptide(L)'
;MNAQEVLAALKEALGEGLRDPEIRTRTVGIKSPQTIEEIWGRIDRDLLLEATQALKALGPLHISIISGADIGEEIELLYHFAVGFGTEGGEVLVTLRLTVPKSAPVVPSLCGIIPGAETTEREKIEFLGVTFEGIPDSRHLFLPEDMEIHPWRKDEPELEKFVKRAVKWEERNG
;
A
#
# COMPACT_ATOMS: atom_id res chain seq x y z
N MET A 1 12.03 18.88 -8.59
CA MET A 1 10.65 18.56 -8.17
C MET A 1 10.59 18.66 -6.65
N ASN A 2 9.55 19.27 -6.12
CA ASN A 2 9.35 19.43 -4.68
C ASN A 2 7.93 18.95 -4.28
N ALA A 3 7.67 18.80 -2.99
CA ALA A 3 6.38 18.30 -2.50
C ALA A 3 5.18 19.19 -2.91
N GLN A 4 5.37 20.49 -3.03
CA GLN A 4 4.30 21.41 -3.45
C GLN A 4 3.88 21.17 -4.91
N GLU A 5 4.84 20.92 -5.81
CA GLU A 5 4.58 20.61 -7.22
C GLU A 5 3.82 19.29 -7.35
N VAL A 6 4.25 18.25 -6.60
CA VAL A 6 3.59 16.92 -6.61
C VAL A 6 2.17 17.03 -6.03
N LEU A 7 1.99 17.77 -4.93
CA LEU A 7 0.68 17.99 -4.33
C LEU A 7 -0.25 18.79 -5.27
N ALA A 8 0.28 19.76 -5.98
CA ALA A 8 -0.49 20.55 -6.95
C ALA A 8 -1.01 19.64 -8.10
N ALA A 9 -0.17 18.77 -8.63
CA ALA A 9 -0.56 17.81 -9.66
C ALA A 9 -1.63 16.82 -9.18
N LEU A 10 -1.51 16.32 -7.93
CA LEU A 10 -2.55 15.47 -7.34
C LEU A 10 -3.88 16.21 -7.16
N LYS A 11 -3.85 17.49 -6.73
CA LYS A 11 -5.04 18.31 -6.60
C LYS A 11 -5.69 18.61 -7.95
N GLU A 12 -4.89 18.85 -8.98
CA GLU A 12 -5.38 19.07 -10.34
C GLU A 12 -6.08 17.82 -10.89
N ALA A 13 -5.48 16.65 -10.69
CA ALA A 13 -6.04 15.39 -11.18
C ALA A 13 -7.30 14.96 -10.41
N LEU A 14 -7.27 15.03 -9.08
CA LEU A 14 -8.29 14.42 -8.23
C LEU A 14 -9.34 15.41 -7.70
N GLY A 15 -9.08 16.71 -7.77
CA GLY A 15 -9.98 17.74 -7.25
C GLY A 15 -10.36 17.50 -5.78
N GLU A 16 -11.66 17.48 -5.50
CA GLU A 16 -12.22 17.22 -4.17
C GLU A 16 -12.08 15.73 -3.74
N GLY A 17 -11.72 14.84 -4.65
CA GLY A 17 -11.44 13.44 -4.35
C GLY A 17 -10.17 13.21 -3.53
N LEU A 18 -9.25 14.18 -3.52
CA LEU A 18 -8.11 14.20 -2.61
C LEU A 18 -8.50 14.88 -1.30
N ARG A 19 -8.73 14.09 -0.26
CA ARG A 19 -9.15 14.56 1.06
C ARG A 19 -7.98 14.66 2.03
N ASP A 20 -8.05 15.63 2.93
CA ASP A 20 -7.08 15.87 4.00
C ASP A 20 -5.61 15.89 3.54
N PRO A 21 -5.26 16.58 2.42
CA PRO A 21 -3.90 16.58 1.93
C PRO A 21 -2.98 17.37 2.88
N GLU A 22 -1.88 16.72 3.29
CA GLU A 22 -0.91 17.28 4.24
C GLU A 22 0.51 17.05 3.71
N ILE A 23 1.39 18.04 3.88
CA ILE A 23 2.84 17.87 3.71
C ILE A 23 3.46 17.79 5.10
N ARG A 24 4.06 16.65 5.40
CA ARG A 24 4.82 16.40 6.62
C ARG A 24 6.31 16.53 6.33
N THR A 25 7.01 17.14 7.26
CA THR A 25 8.47 17.26 7.18
C THR A 25 9.12 16.51 8.34
N ARG A 26 10.18 15.78 8.04
CA ARG A 26 11.02 15.15 9.07
C ARG A 26 12.49 15.33 8.73
N THR A 27 13.30 15.50 9.76
CA THR A 27 14.75 15.54 9.62
C THR A 27 15.33 14.16 9.85
N VAL A 28 16.14 13.69 8.92
CA VAL A 28 16.81 12.39 8.96
C VAL A 28 18.32 12.59 8.86
N GLY A 29 19.08 11.65 9.43
CA GLY A 29 20.54 11.66 9.45
C GLY A 29 21.10 12.40 10.68
N ILE A 30 22.14 11.78 11.29
CA ILE A 30 22.79 12.31 12.51
C ILE A 30 23.97 13.22 12.13
N LYS A 31 24.79 12.79 11.16
CA LYS A 31 26.01 13.55 10.76
C LYS A 31 25.76 14.62 9.70
N SER A 32 24.77 14.39 8.85
CA SER A 32 24.32 15.31 7.80
C SER A 32 22.80 15.34 7.78
N PRO A 33 22.18 16.18 8.61
CA PRO A 33 20.73 16.27 8.65
C PRO A 33 20.14 16.68 7.31
N GLN A 34 19.21 15.91 6.80
CA GLN A 34 18.44 16.22 5.59
C GLN A 34 16.96 16.30 5.95
N THR A 35 16.27 17.24 5.35
CA THR A 35 14.80 17.35 5.50
C THR A 35 14.15 16.54 4.39
N ILE A 36 13.31 15.60 4.77
CA ILE A 36 12.45 14.83 3.86
C ILE A 36 11.04 15.37 3.97
N GLU A 37 10.42 15.61 2.83
CA GLU A 37 9.02 16.00 2.73
C GLU A 37 8.21 14.79 2.28
N GLU A 38 7.11 14.52 2.97
CA GLU A 38 6.15 13.46 2.65
C GLU A 38 4.76 14.07 2.46
N ILE A 39 4.09 13.71 1.36
CA ILE A 39 2.70 14.06 1.12
C ILE A 39 1.83 12.94 1.64
N TRP A 40 0.82 13.30 2.43
CA TRP A 40 -0.23 12.39 2.88
C TRP A 40 -1.57 12.87 2.35
N GLY A 41 -2.43 11.93 1.95
CA GLY A 41 -3.78 12.25 1.51
C GLY A 41 -4.68 11.02 1.56
N ARG A 42 -6.00 11.26 1.54
CA ARG A 42 -7.01 10.21 1.49
C ARG A 42 -7.73 10.29 0.15
N ILE A 43 -8.00 9.12 -0.43
CA ILE A 43 -8.72 8.99 -1.69
C ILE A 43 -9.74 7.87 -1.60
N ASP A 44 -10.74 7.87 -2.48
CA ASP A 44 -11.57 6.70 -2.71
C ASP A 44 -10.86 5.72 -3.64
N ARG A 45 -11.18 4.43 -3.51
CA ARG A 45 -10.54 3.35 -4.29
C ARG A 45 -10.61 3.59 -5.80
N ASP A 46 -11.71 4.18 -6.27
CA ASP A 46 -11.98 4.39 -7.70
C ASP A 46 -11.03 5.45 -8.32
N LEU A 47 -10.41 6.29 -7.48
CA LEU A 47 -9.44 7.30 -7.87
C LEU A 47 -7.97 6.80 -7.83
N LEU A 48 -7.74 5.56 -7.39
CA LEU A 48 -6.39 5.03 -7.19
C LEU A 48 -5.57 4.99 -8.49
N LEU A 49 -6.17 4.55 -9.59
CA LEU A 49 -5.48 4.50 -10.89
C LEU A 49 -5.17 5.90 -11.41
N GLU A 50 -6.12 6.84 -11.32
CA GLU A 50 -5.94 8.22 -11.74
C GLU A 50 -4.84 8.92 -10.93
N ALA A 51 -4.87 8.78 -9.60
CA ALA A 51 -3.82 9.27 -8.72
C ALA A 51 -2.44 8.74 -9.10
N THR A 52 -2.35 7.42 -9.34
CA THR A 52 -1.10 6.77 -9.72
C THR A 52 -0.59 7.24 -11.08
N GLN A 53 -1.49 7.44 -12.06
CA GLN A 53 -1.13 7.99 -13.37
C GLN A 53 -0.64 9.43 -13.26
N ALA A 54 -1.30 10.27 -12.45
CA ALA A 54 -0.88 11.65 -12.20
C ALA A 54 0.54 11.69 -11.60
N LEU A 55 0.83 10.85 -10.61
CA LEU A 55 2.18 10.75 -10.05
C LEU A 55 3.21 10.27 -11.07
N LYS A 56 2.86 9.27 -11.89
CA LYS A 56 3.75 8.73 -12.93
C LYS A 56 4.08 9.75 -14.03
N ALA A 57 3.16 10.65 -14.33
CA ALA A 57 3.38 11.72 -15.32
C ALA A 57 4.46 12.72 -14.89
N LEU A 58 4.75 12.83 -13.58
CA LEU A 58 5.78 13.72 -13.05
C LEU A 58 7.20 13.17 -13.18
N GLY A 59 7.36 11.85 -13.43
CA GLY A 59 8.67 11.22 -13.59
C GLY A 59 8.70 9.75 -13.16
N PRO A 60 9.90 9.19 -12.95
CA PRO A 60 10.04 7.82 -12.46
C PRO A 60 9.27 7.64 -11.15
N LEU A 61 8.37 6.66 -11.16
CA LEU A 61 7.50 6.34 -10.02
C LEU A 61 7.83 4.95 -9.49
N HIS A 62 8.12 4.87 -8.20
CA HIS A 62 8.31 3.62 -7.48
C HIS A 62 7.24 3.45 -6.41
N ILE A 63 6.71 2.24 -6.27
CA ILE A 63 5.90 1.86 -5.11
C ILE A 63 6.79 1.12 -4.13
N SER A 64 6.97 1.69 -2.95
CA SER A 64 7.82 1.10 -1.92
C SER A 64 7.13 -0.10 -1.26
N ILE A 65 5.88 0.08 -0.89
CA ILE A 65 5.03 -0.95 -0.28
C ILE A 65 3.57 -0.49 -0.29
N ILE A 66 2.64 -1.45 -0.21
CA ILE A 66 1.27 -1.22 0.24
C ILE A 66 1.18 -1.72 1.67
N SER A 67 0.99 -0.83 2.65
CA SER A 67 0.65 -1.23 4.02
C SER A 67 -0.84 -1.47 4.14
N GLY A 68 -1.25 -2.37 5.03
CA GLY A 68 -2.66 -2.66 5.23
C GLY A 68 -2.99 -3.02 6.66
N ALA A 69 -4.20 -2.71 7.09
CA ALA A 69 -4.71 -3.02 8.42
C ALA A 69 -6.21 -3.30 8.40
N ASP A 70 -6.63 -4.27 9.21
CA ASP A 70 -8.03 -4.47 9.57
C ASP A 70 -8.41 -3.43 10.63
N ILE A 71 -9.34 -2.54 10.29
CA ILE A 71 -9.83 -1.48 11.17
C ILE A 71 -11.28 -1.69 11.64
N GLY A 72 -11.75 -2.92 11.60
CA GLY A 72 -13.08 -3.32 12.04
C GLY A 72 -13.97 -3.71 10.86
N GLU A 73 -14.93 -2.88 10.46
CA GLU A 73 -15.79 -3.14 9.30
C GLU A 73 -15.11 -2.89 7.95
N GLU A 74 -13.95 -2.23 7.97
CA GLU A 74 -13.19 -1.88 6.79
C GLU A 74 -11.75 -2.41 6.87
N ILE A 75 -11.13 -2.53 5.69
CA ILE A 75 -9.69 -2.71 5.52
C ILE A 75 -9.12 -1.39 5.02
N GLU A 76 -8.10 -0.91 5.73
CA GLU A 76 -7.33 0.26 5.34
C GLU A 76 -6.12 -0.17 4.53
N LEU A 77 -5.86 0.54 3.43
CA LEU A 77 -4.65 0.39 2.61
C LEU A 77 -3.94 1.74 2.48
N LEU A 78 -2.61 1.71 2.65
CA LEU A 78 -1.74 2.86 2.46
C LEU A 78 -0.75 2.53 1.36
N TYR A 79 -0.81 3.29 0.27
CA TYR A 79 0.08 3.17 -0.88
C TYR A 79 1.24 4.13 -0.73
N HIS A 80 2.45 3.62 -0.54
CA HIS A 80 3.65 4.42 -0.35
C HIS A 80 4.44 4.52 -1.65
N PHE A 81 4.39 5.69 -2.27
CA PHE A 81 5.08 6.00 -3.51
C PHE A 81 6.33 6.87 -3.28
N ALA A 82 7.32 6.70 -4.15
CA ALA A 82 8.44 7.62 -4.31
C ALA A 82 8.40 8.17 -5.74
N VAL A 83 8.14 9.48 -5.87
CA VAL A 83 8.08 10.20 -7.15
C VAL A 83 9.44 10.80 -7.43
N GLY A 84 9.99 10.62 -8.63
CA GLY A 84 11.36 11.00 -8.97
C GLY A 84 12.41 10.00 -8.48
N PHE A 85 11.98 8.75 -8.20
CA PHE A 85 12.85 7.70 -7.69
C PHE A 85 14.11 7.51 -8.55
N GLY A 86 15.28 7.53 -7.88
CA GLY A 86 16.56 7.34 -8.52
C GLY A 86 17.07 8.52 -9.36
N THR A 87 16.44 9.70 -9.25
CA THR A 87 16.91 10.91 -9.95
C THR A 87 17.84 11.76 -9.05
N GLU A 88 18.76 12.54 -9.68
CA GLU A 88 19.65 13.44 -8.95
C GLU A 88 18.91 14.56 -8.20
N GLY A 89 17.69 14.90 -8.63
CA GLY A 89 16.83 15.91 -8.00
C GLY A 89 16.20 15.46 -6.68
N GLY A 90 16.45 14.23 -6.26
CA GLY A 90 15.83 13.60 -5.11
C GLY A 90 14.39 13.13 -5.38
N GLU A 91 13.83 12.47 -4.38
CA GLU A 91 12.48 11.90 -4.46
C GLU A 91 11.52 12.60 -3.50
N VAL A 92 10.25 12.65 -3.87
CA VAL A 92 9.16 13.09 -3.02
C VAL A 92 8.34 11.86 -2.63
N LEU A 93 8.18 11.64 -1.33
CA LEU A 93 7.39 10.54 -0.81
C LEU A 93 5.91 10.92 -0.80
N VAL A 94 5.05 10.01 -1.24
CA VAL A 94 3.59 10.20 -1.26
C VAL A 94 2.93 8.99 -0.65
N THR A 95 2.11 9.20 0.37
CA THR A 95 1.28 8.16 0.96
C THR A 95 -0.19 8.47 0.71
N LEU A 96 -0.84 7.62 -0.09
CA LEU A 96 -2.27 7.66 -0.34
C LEU A 96 -2.98 6.60 0.47
N ARG A 97 -3.94 7.04 1.29
CA ARG A 97 -4.76 6.19 2.15
C ARG A 97 -6.13 5.99 1.52
N LEU A 98 -6.59 4.76 1.48
CA LEU A 98 -7.97 4.42 1.15
C LEU A 98 -8.51 3.34 2.08
N THR A 99 -9.83 3.21 2.16
CA THR A 99 -10.51 2.13 2.87
C THR A 99 -11.48 1.40 1.95
N VAL A 100 -11.66 0.12 2.20
CA VAL A 100 -12.64 -0.72 1.50
C VAL A 100 -13.44 -1.53 2.52
N PRO A 101 -14.74 -1.79 2.26
CA PRO A 101 -15.54 -2.64 3.13
C PRO A 101 -14.95 -4.05 3.24
N LYS A 102 -14.83 -4.58 4.45
CA LYS A 102 -14.34 -5.95 4.68
C LYS A 102 -15.20 -7.02 4.01
N SER A 103 -16.48 -6.74 3.82
CA SER A 103 -17.43 -7.63 3.15
C SER A 103 -17.23 -7.74 1.64
N ALA A 104 -16.59 -6.74 1.02
CA ALA A 104 -16.25 -6.71 -0.40
C ALA A 104 -14.96 -5.90 -0.62
N PRO A 105 -13.80 -6.42 -0.18
CA PRO A 105 -12.54 -5.69 -0.17
C PRO A 105 -11.87 -5.73 -1.56
N VAL A 106 -12.43 -4.98 -2.50
CA VAL A 106 -11.99 -4.96 -3.91
C VAL A 106 -11.37 -3.62 -4.25
N VAL A 107 -10.18 -3.64 -4.87
CA VAL A 107 -9.45 -2.47 -5.39
C VAL A 107 -8.86 -2.76 -6.76
N PRO A 108 -8.67 -1.76 -7.64
CA PRO A 108 -7.98 -1.98 -8.90
C PRO A 108 -6.49 -2.25 -8.66
N SER A 109 -5.91 -3.19 -9.42
CA SER A 109 -4.47 -3.47 -9.39
C SER A 109 -3.66 -2.35 -10.04
N LEU A 110 -2.54 -2.01 -9.44
CA LEU A 110 -1.56 -1.07 -10.01
C LEU A 110 -0.59 -1.73 -11.00
N CYS A 111 -0.61 -3.05 -11.16
CA CYS A 111 0.36 -3.79 -11.98
C CYS A 111 0.42 -3.31 -13.43
N GLY A 112 -0.69 -2.82 -13.99
CA GLY A 112 -0.74 -2.22 -15.35
C GLY A 112 0.01 -0.89 -15.46
N ILE A 113 0.26 -0.20 -14.35
CA ILE A 113 0.97 1.08 -14.30
C ILE A 113 2.37 0.89 -13.73
N ILE A 114 2.49 0.12 -12.65
CA ILE A 114 3.72 -0.18 -11.91
C ILE A 114 3.81 -1.71 -11.72
N PRO A 115 4.47 -2.45 -12.61
CA PRO A 115 4.57 -3.92 -12.49
C PRO A 115 5.12 -4.40 -11.14
N GLY A 116 5.99 -3.60 -10.50
CA GLY A 116 6.53 -3.90 -9.16
C GLY A 116 5.50 -3.91 -8.03
N ALA A 117 4.26 -3.49 -8.27
CA ALA A 117 3.19 -3.56 -7.27
C ALA A 117 2.72 -5.01 -6.99
N GLU A 118 2.95 -5.95 -7.93
CA GLU A 118 2.44 -7.31 -7.84
C GLU A 118 2.76 -8.00 -6.51
N THR A 119 4.02 -7.95 -6.08
CA THR A 119 4.45 -8.60 -4.83
C THR A 119 3.69 -8.07 -3.61
N THR A 120 3.56 -6.75 -3.49
CA THR A 120 2.89 -6.13 -2.35
C THR A 120 1.36 -6.26 -2.41
N GLU A 121 0.78 -6.35 -3.62
CA GLU A 121 -0.63 -6.67 -3.80
C GLU A 121 -0.92 -8.13 -3.41
N ARG A 122 -0.11 -9.09 -3.85
CA ARG A 122 -0.22 -10.51 -3.47
C ARG A 122 -0.14 -10.70 -1.96
N GLU A 123 0.75 -9.97 -1.29
CA GLU A 123 0.82 -9.98 0.17
C GLU A 123 -0.53 -9.56 0.82
N LYS A 124 -1.22 -8.54 0.27
CA LYS A 124 -2.51 -8.10 0.81
C LYS A 124 -3.65 -9.04 0.44
N ILE A 125 -3.55 -9.76 -0.68
CA ILE A 125 -4.49 -10.85 -1.01
C ILE A 125 -4.44 -11.91 0.09
N GLU A 126 -3.25 -12.45 0.37
CA GLU A 126 -3.15 -13.59 1.29
C GLU A 126 -3.32 -13.20 2.77
N PHE A 127 -2.80 -12.04 3.21
CA PHE A 127 -2.87 -11.67 4.64
C PHE A 127 -4.16 -10.96 5.05
N LEU A 128 -4.81 -10.22 4.15
CA LEU A 128 -6.01 -9.42 4.43
C LEU A 128 -7.24 -9.85 3.62
N GLY A 129 -7.07 -10.70 2.61
CA GLY A 129 -8.16 -11.12 1.73
C GLY A 129 -8.68 -9.99 0.83
N VAL A 130 -7.81 -9.06 0.44
CA VAL A 130 -8.16 -8.01 -0.51
C VAL A 130 -8.09 -8.59 -1.93
N THR A 131 -9.06 -8.27 -2.77
CA THR A 131 -9.06 -8.63 -4.19
C THR A 131 -8.52 -7.47 -5.01
N PHE A 132 -7.49 -7.71 -5.83
CA PHE A 132 -6.96 -6.71 -6.75
C PHE A 132 -7.42 -7.04 -8.18
N GLU A 133 -8.34 -6.22 -8.72
CA GLU A 133 -8.86 -6.41 -10.06
C GLU A 133 -7.77 -6.13 -11.10
N GLY A 134 -7.51 -7.10 -11.97
CA GLY A 134 -6.50 -6.98 -13.02
C GLY A 134 -5.07 -7.34 -12.58
N ILE A 135 -4.87 -7.93 -11.40
CA ILE A 135 -3.57 -8.47 -11.00
C ILE A 135 -3.18 -9.65 -11.91
N PRO A 136 -1.95 -9.70 -12.44
CA PRO A 136 -1.52 -10.78 -13.32
C PRO A 136 -1.43 -12.16 -12.65
N ASP A 137 -0.98 -12.20 -11.39
CA ASP A 137 -0.83 -13.40 -10.60
C ASP A 137 -1.36 -13.18 -9.18
N SER A 138 -2.37 -13.96 -8.79
CA SER A 138 -3.01 -13.89 -7.46
C SER A 138 -2.66 -15.06 -6.54
N ARG A 139 -1.73 -15.94 -6.94
CA ARG A 139 -1.29 -17.07 -6.10
C ARG A 139 -0.63 -16.58 -4.82
N HIS A 140 -0.68 -17.38 -3.77
CA HIS A 140 -0.01 -17.08 -2.50
C HIS A 140 1.49 -16.82 -2.73
N LEU A 141 2.06 -15.92 -1.91
CA LEU A 141 3.47 -15.54 -1.98
C LEU A 141 4.27 -16.18 -0.85
N PHE A 142 3.73 -16.15 0.37
CA PHE A 142 4.37 -16.62 1.60
C PHE A 142 3.62 -17.77 2.26
N LEU A 143 2.28 -17.74 2.22
CA LEU A 143 1.47 -18.75 2.86
C LEU A 143 1.35 -20.00 1.98
N PRO A 144 1.18 -21.19 2.59
CA PRO A 144 0.87 -22.41 1.85
C PRO A 144 -0.38 -22.25 0.98
N GLU A 145 -0.38 -22.91 -0.20
CA GLU A 145 -1.49 -22.79 -1.16
C GLU A 145 -2.84 -23.34 -0.61
N ASP A 146 -2.76 -24.26 0.38
CA ASP A 146 -3.92 -24.84 1.05
C ASP A 146 -4.43 -24.03 2.25
N MET A 147 -3.87 -22.82 2.47
CA MET A 147 -4.27 -21.96 3.56
C MET A 147 -5.31 -20.92 3.08
N GLU A 148 -6.55 -21.10 3.54
CA GLU A 148 -7.67 -20.21 3.18
C GLU A 148 -7.91 -19.08 4.18
N ILE A 149 -7.09 -18.97 5.24
CA ILE A 149 -7.22 -17.93 6.26
C ILE A 149 -6.44 -16.67 5.90
N HIS A 150 -6.89 -15.53 6.44
CA HIS A 150 -6.24 -14.23 6.28
C HIS A 150 -5.65 -13.75 7.63
N PRO A 151 -4.37 -14.05 7.95
CA PRO A 151 -3.81 -13.91 9.28
C PRO A 151 -3.83 -12.49 9.88
N TRP A 152 -3.94 -11.46 9.04
CA TRP A 152 -4.01 -10.08 9.52
C TRP A 152 -5.44 -9.58 9.76
N ARG A 153 -6.45 -10.40 9.48
CA ARG A 153 -7.82 -10.10 9.89
C ARG A 153 -8.02 -10.36 11.36
N LYS A 154 -8.64 -9.41 12.07
CA LYS A 154 -8.91 -9.52 13.51
C LYS A 154 -10.06 -10.48 13.84
N ASP A 155 -10.93 -10.73 12.88
CA ASP A 155 -12.10 -11.60 12.98
C ASP A 155 -11.88 -12.99 12.37
N GLU A 156 -10.62 -13.37 12.11
CA GLU A 156 -10.28 -14.67 11.53
C GLU A 156 -10.42 -15.79 12.56
N PRO A 157 -11.47 -16.65 12.48
CA PRO A 157 -11.78 -17.62 13.53
C PRO A 157 -10.79 -18.79 13.58
N GLU A 158 -10.10 -19.06 12.49
CA GLU A 158 -9.15 -20.17 12.39
C GLU A 158 -7.72 -19.79 12.82
N LEU A 159 -7.45 -18.51 13.04
CA LEU A 159 -6.11 -18.01 13.37
C LEU A 159 -5.54 -18.69 14.64
N GLU A 160 -6.36 -18.89 15.66
CA GLU A 160 -5.94 -19.54 16.90
C GLU A 160 -5.52 -21.00 16.69
N LYS A 161 -6.24 -21.72 15.80
CA LYS A 161 -5.89 -23.11 15.45
C LYS A 161 -4.58 -23.17 14.68
N PHE A 162 -4.36 -22.20 13.79
CA PHE A 162 -3.11 -22.08 13.04
C PHE A 162 -1.91 -21.83 13.96
N VAL A 163 -2.01 -20.88 14.88
CA VAL A 163 -0.97 -20.59 15.87
C VAL A 163 -0.66 -21.83 16.72
N LYS A 164 -1.68 -22.53 17.20
CA LYS A 164 -1.50 -23.78 17.97
C LYS A 164 -0.81 -24.87 17.15
N ARG A 165 -1.06 -24.94 15.84
CA ARG A 165 -0.41 -25.91 14.95
C ARG A 165 1.07 -25.57 14.75
N ALA A 166 1.41 -24.29 14.58
CA ALA A 166 2.79 -23.83 14.43
C ALA A 166 3.61 -24.09 15.72
N VAL A 167 3.07 -23.73 16.88
CA VAL A 167 3.72 -24.00 18.17
C VAL A 167 3.98 -25.48 18.40
N LYS A 168 3.03 -26.36 18.11
CA LYS A 168 3.23 -27.82 18.19
C LYS A 168 4.30 -28.35 17.24
N TRP A 169 4.54 -27.68 16.13
CA TRP A 169 5.61 -28.05 15.21
C TRP A 169 6.99 -27.72 15.78
N GLU A 170 7.15 -26.55 16.44
CA GLU A 170 8.37 -26.17 17.13
C GLU A 170 8.69 -27.11 18.30
N GLU A 171 7.71 -27.46 19.12
CA GLU A 171 7.87 -28.41 20.23
C GLU A 171 8.33 -29.81 19.79
N ARG A 172 7.99 -30.22 18.54
CA ARG A 172 8.41 -31.54 18.01
C ARG A 172 9.79 -31.57 17.37
N ASN A 173 10.31 -30.40 16.96
CA ASN A 173 11.56 -30.30 16.22
C ASN A 173 12.65 -29.47 16.97
N GLY A 174 12.37 -29.01 18.18
CA GLY A 174 13.32 -28.41 19.11
C GLY A 174 13.76 -29.43 20.13
#